data_dbb02473f6fb6905701854ffd1aaf5dd
#
_entry.id   dbb02473f6fb6905701854ffd1aaf5dd
#
_cell.length_a   1.000
_cell.length_b   1.000
_cell.length_c   1.000
_cell.angle_alpha   90.00
_cell.angle_beta   90.00
_cell.angle_gamma   90.00
#
_symmetry.space_group_name_H-M   'P 1'
#
loop_
_entity.id
_entity.type
_entity.pdbx_description
1 polymer ?
#
loop_
_entity_poly.entity_id
_entity_poly.type
_entity_poly.pdbx_seq_one_letter_code
_entity_poly.pdbx_strand_id
1 'polypeptide(L)'
;MDKDLRSVQEARDLARLGKIAANKIATYTNEQIDKILQSMVKAAKENAVCLAKMAVEETGFGKFEDKTYKNHMASVMLYDSIKDMKTIGIINEDVNQKTMEIAEPMGLLMGIVPSTNPTSTAIFKAMIAIKSRNAIVFSPHPSALKCTLEAVKIVHDAAVEAGAPENIISCISLPSIQATNELMKHKDIALIIATGGPGMVKASYSAGKPALGVGAGNSPAYIERTANIEKAVRNIMASKTFDNGTICASEQSIIVEECNRDAVIAEFKKQGGYFMTSEETSKVCKLLFKDGHTMNAKCVGRSADVIAKAAEISIPEGTRVLIGEQCGVGPDYPLSYEKLTTVLGFYTVKDWHEACELSIELLQNGIGHTMSLHTEDRDIVLKFTQKPAARILVNTGSAQGGTGASTSLMPSFTLGCGTWGGSSTSENVTPLHLINIKRVAYGIKDCDTLASSDITFDYPELKKELRDEKQNGQPSFSLNSNSEGDSDEKMMSLINELIKAMKGAN
;
A
#
# COMPACT_ATOMS: atom_id res chain seq x y z
N MET A 1 1.52 -29.23 -23.81
CA MET A 1 0.62 -28.46 -22.93
C MET A 1 0.74 -27.00 -23.31
N ASP A 2 -0.38 -26.35 -23.55
CA ASP A 2 -0.44 -24.92 -23.88
C ASP A 2 0.24 -24.05 -22.83
N LYS A 3 0.83 -22.91 -23.22
CA LYS A 3 1.58 -22.02 -22.31
C LYS A 3 0.72 -21.53 -21.15
N ASP A 4 -0.54 -21.22 -21.40
CA ASP A 4 -1.47 -20.74 -20.38
C ASP A 4 -1.83 -21.84 -19.37
N LEU A 5 -2.02 -23.08 -19.83
CA LEU A 5 -2.28 -24.22 -18.95
C LEU A 5 -1.06 -24.53 -18.08
N ARG A 6 0.16 -24.39 -18.60
CA ARG A 6 1.40 -24.55 -17.83
C ARG A 6 1.54 -23.49 -16.75
N SER A 7 1.25 -22.24 -17.10
CA SER A 7 1.28 -21.10 -16.19
C SER A 7 0.29 -21.25 -15.02
N VAL A 8 -0.94 -21.69 -15.30
CA VAL A 8 -1.96 -21.97 -14.28
C VAL A 8 -1.56 -23.16 -13.41
N GLN A 9 -1.02 -24.23 -14.01
CA GLN A 9 -0.56 -25.39 -13.25
C GLN A 9 0.61 -25.04 -12.32
N GLU A 10 1.60 -24.25 -12.79
CA GLU A 10 2.68 -23.73 -11.95
C GLU A 10 2.13 -22.95 -10.76
N ALA A 11 1.15 -22.05 -10.97
CA ALA A 11 0.53 -21.28 -9.91
C ALA A 11 -0.09 -22.17 -8.83
N ARG A 12 -0.80 -23.24 -9.22
CA ARG A 12 -1.39 -24.24 -8.31
C ARG A 12 -0.35 -25.01 -7.52
N ASP A 13 0.73 -25.44 -8.20
CA ASP A 13 1.81 -26.19 -7.55
C ASP A 13 2.56 -25.33 -6.54
N LEU A 14 2.90 -24.08 -6.89
CA LEU A 14 3.54 -23.13 -5.99
C LEU A 14 2.63 -22.80 -4.77
N ALA A 15 1.32 -22.65 -4.97
CA ALA A 15 0.40 -22.43 -3.86
C ALA A 15 0.35 -23.65 -2.91
N ARG A 16 0.29 -24.87 -3.45
CA ARG A 16 0.31 -26.10 -2.64
C ARG A 16 1.61 -26.26 -1.87
N LEU A 17 2.76 -26.06 -2.50
CA LEU A 17 4.08 -26.17 -1.88
C LEU A 17 4.30 -25.06 -0.85
N GLY A 18 3.91 -23.84 -1.17
CA GLY A 18 3.97 -22.70 -0.26
C GLY A 18 3.08 -22.89 0.99
N LYS A 19 1.91 -23.55 0.86
CA LYS A 19 1.08 -23.89 2.02
C LYS A 19 1.76 -24.88 2.96
N ILE A 20 2.48 -25.86 2.42
CA ILE A 20 3.27 -26.79 3.22
C ILE A 20 4.38 -26.05 3.98
N ALA A 21 5.10 -25.17 3.29
CA ALA A 21 6.16 -24.34 3.89
C ALA A 21 5.59 -23.41 4.98
N ALA A 22 4.42 -22.78 4.74
CA ALA A 22 3.74 -21.92 5.71
C ALA A 22 3.38 -22.67 7.00
N ASN A 23 2.85 -23.87 6.87
CA ASN A 23 2.52 -24.70 8.04
C ASN A 23 3.76 -25.07 8.87
N LYS A 24 4.91 -25.26 8.21
CA LYS A 24 6.19 -25.60 8.88
C LYS A 24 6.78 -24.38 9.60
N ILE A 25 6.87 -23.23 8.95
CA ILE A 25 7.45 -22.02 9.56
C ILE A 25 6.58 -21.45 10.68
N ALA A 26 5.29 -21.74 10.69
CA ALA A 26 4.36 -21.30 11.74
C ALA A 26 4.78 -21.76 13.16
N THR A 27 5.59 -22.80 13.26
CA THR A 27 6.08 -23.35 14.53
C THR A 27 7.45 -22.82 14.96
N TYR A 28 8.07 -21.95 14.15
CA TYR A 28 9.43 -21.46 14.42
C TYR A 28 9.45 -20.43 15.55
N THR A 29 10.56 -20.42 16.29
CA THR A 29 10.81 -19.45 17.38
C THR A 29 11.31 -18.12 16.82
N ASN A 30 11.34 -17.08 17.68
CA ASN A 30 11.91 -15.78 17.33
C ASN A 30 13.37 -15.89 16.87
N GLU A 31 14.18 -16.71 17.53
CA GLU A 31 15.60 -16.90 17.22
C GLU A 31 15.80 -17.53 15.85
N GLN A 32 14.96 -18.52 15.51
CA GLN A 32 15.00 -19.14 14.18
C GLN A 32 14.64 -18.15 13.08
N ILE A 33 13.56 -17.36 13.29
CA ILE A 33 13.14 -16.35 12.34
C ILE A 33 14.19 -15.24 12.20
N ASP A 34 14.79 -14.78 13.29
CA ASP A 34 15.80 -13.73 13.23
C ASP A 34 17.06 -14.19 12.49
N LYS A 35 17.52 -15.43 12.72
CA LYS A 35 18.63 -16.04 11.97
C LYS A 35 18.35 -16.07 10.47
N ILE A 36 17.11 -16.43 10.07
CA ILE A 36 16.71 -16.46 8.67
C ILE A 36 16.73 -15.04 8.09
N LEU A 37 16.15 -14.06 8.79
CA LEU A 37 16.12 -12.66 8.35
C LEU A 37 17.52 -12.08 8.18
N GLN A 38 18.45 -12.35 9.11
CA GLN A 38 19.85 -11.90 9.01
C GLN A 38 20.53 -12.44 7.77
N SER A 39 20.33 -13.73 7.43
CA SER A 39 20.84 -14.33 6.21
C SER A 39 20.27 -13.67 4.95
N MET A 40 18.94 -13.44 4.92
CA MET A 40 18.26 -12.75 3.81
C MET A 40 18.79 -11.32 3.63
N VAL A 41 18.96 -10.56 4.72
CA VAL A 41 19.51 -9.18 4.69
C VAL A 41 20.91 -9.17 4.11
N LYS A 42 21.78 -10.09 4.56
CA LYS A 42 23.15 -10.21 4.05
C LYS A 42 23.14 -10.45 2.55
N ALA A 43 22.41 -11.46 2.09
CA ALA A 43 22.33 -11.82 0.69
C ALA A 43 21.74 -10.68 -0.18
N ALA A 44 20.66 -10.04 0.28
CA ALA A 44 20.05 -8.91 -0.42
C ALA A 44 20.99 -7.69 -0.51
N LYS A 45 21.74 -7.39 0.57
CA LYS A 45 22.74 -6.32 0.60
C LYS A 45 23.89 -6.58 -0.38
N GLU A 46 24.46 -7.78 -0.37
CA GLU A 46 25.56 -8.18 -1.24
C GLU A 46 25.19 -8.14 -2.73
N ASN A 47 23.92 -8.40 -3.05
CA ASN A 47 23.42 -8.42 -4.42
C ASN A 47 22.65 -7.13 -4.83
N ALA A 48 22.59 -6.10 -3.97
CA ALA A 48 21.79 -4.91 -4.19
C ALA A 48 22.11 -4.18 -5.51
N VAL A 49 23.40 -4.06 -5.84
CA VAL A 49 23.88 -3.41 -7.08
C VAL A 49 23.54 -4.24 -8.32
N CYS A 50 23.79 -5.57 -8.28
CA CYS A 50 23.50 -6.47 -9.39
C CYS A 50 22.00 -6.47 -9.73
N LEU A 51 21.15 -6.63 -8.73
CA LEU A 51 19.69 -6.60 -8.87
C LEU A 51 19.19 -5.25 -9.41
N ALA A 52 19.78 -4.14 -8.99
CA ALA A 52 19.45 -2.82 -9.49
C ALA A 52 19.77 -2.66 -10.97
N LYS A 53 20.95 -3.11 -11.41
CA LYS A 53 21.36 -3.12 -12.82
C LYS A 53 20.42 -3.97 -13.67
N MET A 54 20.14 -5.21 -13.24
CA MET A 54 19.19 -6.10 -13.91
C MET A 54 17.80 -5.46 -14.06
N ALA A 55 17.31 -4.77 -13.02
CA ALA A 55 16.00 -4.12 -13.06
C ALA A 55 15.96 -2.97 -14.07
N VAL A 56 17.02 -2.15 -14.15
CA VAL A 56 17.11 -1.06 -15.14
C VAL A 56 17.25 -1.62 -16.55
N GLU A 57 18.10 -2.63 -16.77
CA GLU A 57 18.30 -3.25 -18.08
C GLU A 57 17.02 -3.91 -18.61
N GLU A 58 16.29 -4.61 -17.76
CA GLU A 58 15.07 -5.31 -18.16
C GLU A 58 13.89 -4.38 -18.38
N THR A 59 13.68 -3.40 -17.48
CA THR A 59 12.49 -2.52 -17.52
C THR A 59 12.74 -1.21 -18.28
N GLY A 60 13.98 -0.78 -18.34
CA GLY A 60 14.36 0.54 -18.82
C GLY A 60 13.92 1.69 -17.91
N PHE A 61 13.52 1.43 -16.67
CA PHE A 61 12.96 2.41 -15.74
C PHE A 61 13.97 2.82 -14.67
N GLY A 62 14.04 4.13 -14.41
CA GLY A 62 14.79 4.68 -13.29
C GLY A 62 16.30 4.71 -13.46
N LYS A 63 17.02 4.65 -12.34
CA LYS A 63 18.48 4.70 -12.25
C LYS A 63 18.99 3.57 -11.36
N PHE A 64 20.12 2.96 -11.74
CA PHE A 64 20.63 1.82 -10.99
C PHE A 64 21.11 2.20 -9.57
N GLU A 65 21.65 3.42 -9.39
CA GLU A 65 22.07 3.92 -8.09
C GLU A 65 20.90 4.03 -7.12
N ASP A 66 19.80 4.63 -7.60
CA ASP A 66 18.60 4.82 -6.80
C ASP A 66 17.89 3.47 -6.53
N LYS A 67 17.88 2.55 -7.50
CA LYS A 67 17.37 1.19 -7.29
C LYS A 67 18.25 0.38 -6.32
N THR A 68 19.56 0.61 -6.34
CA THR A 68 20.47 0.03 -5.34
C THR A 68 20.10 0.51 -3.94
N TYR A 69 19.84 1.81 -3.78
CA TYR A 69 19.39 2.37 -2.52
C TYR A 69 18.02 1.81 -2.11
N LYS A 70 17.07 1.64 -3.05
CA LYS A 70 15.78 0.98 -2.77
C LYS A 70 15.94 -0.46 -2.28
N ASN A 71 16.85 -1.23 -2.87
CA ASN A 71 17.15 -2.59 -2.41
C ASN A 71 17.75 -2.58 -1.01
N HIS A 72 18.61 -1.60 -0.69
CA HIS A 72 19.15 -1.40 0.65
C HIS A 72 18.05 -1.02 1.66
N MET A 73 17.13 -0.13 1.28
CA MET A 73 15.97 0.21 2.12
C MET A 73 15.10 -1.03 2.40
N ALA A 74 14.83 -1.83 1.35
CA ALA A 74 13.98 -3.01 1.45
C ALA A 74 14.59 -4.16 2.26
N SER A 75 15.89 -4.11 2.53
CA SER A 75 16.63 -5.14 3.29
C SER A 75 17.17 -4.59 4.61
N VAL A 76 18.24 -3.81 4.58
CA VAL A 76 18.96 -3.37 5.78
C VAL A 76 18.12 -2.44 6.63
N MET A 77 17.62 -1.35 6.05
CA MET A 77 16.83 -0.36 6.80
C MET A 77 15.52 -0.95 7.33
N LEU A 78 14.88 -1.80 6.51
CA LEU A 78 13.68 -2.53 6.94
C LEU A 78 14.00 -3.44 8.13
N TYR A 79 15.06 -4.27 8.04
CA TYR A 79 15.45 -5.17 9.12
C TYR A 79 15.70 -4.42 10.43
N ASP A 80 16.46 -3.32 10.39
CA ASP A 80 16.74 -2.50 11.57
C ASP A 80 15.47 -1.98 12.24
N SER A 81 14.41 -1.74 11.44
CA SER A 81 13.12 -1.26 11.94
C SER A 81 12.22 -2.35 12.49
N ILE A 82 12.35 -3.60 12.01
CA ILE A 82 11.42 -4.69 12.36
C ILE A 82 12.05 -5.76 13.27
N LYS A 83 13.38 -5.79 13.44
CA LYS A 83 14.08 -6.85 14.20
C LYS A 83 13.51 -7.06 15.61
N ASP A 84 13.21 -5.98 16.32
CA ASP A 84 12.68 -6.00 17.70
C ASP A 84 11.14 -6.05 17.76
N MET A 85 10.47 -6.07 16.60
CA MET A 85 9.00 -6.13 16.53
C MET A 85 8.49 -7.48 16.99
N LYS A 86 7.55 -7.48 17.94
CA LYS A 86 6.91 -8.68 18.47
C LYS A 86 5.87 -9.18 17.47
N THR A 87 6.15 -10.29 16.81
CA THR A 87 5.26 -10.94 15.81
C THR A 87 5.00 -12.41 16.13
N ILE A 88 5.48 -12.90 17.29
CA ILE A 88 5.40 -14.29 17.71
C ILE A 88 5.06 -14.36 19.19
N GLY A 89 4.14 -15.27 19.55
CA GLY A 89 3.72 -15.49 20.92
C GLY A 89 2.90 -14.34 21.48
N ILE A 90 3.03 -14.09 22.78
CA ILE A 90 2.31 -13.01 23.46
C ILE A 90 2.91 -11.66 23.04
N ILE A 91 2.14 -10.86 22.31
CA ILE A 91 2.56 -9.54 21.83
C ILE A 91 2.09 -8.41 22.74
N ASN A 92 1.00 -8.63 23.48
CA ASN A 92 0.47 -7.70 24.45
C ASN A 92 -0.22 -8.47 25.59
N GLU A 93 -0.07 -7.99 26.82
CA GLU A 93 -0.75 -8.49 28.00
C GLU A 93 -1.22 -7.33 28.85
N ASP A 94 -2.53 -7.23 29.07
CA ASP A 94 -3.15 -6.26 29.95
C ASP A 94 -3.66 -6.96 31.22
N VAL A 95 -2.90 -6.84 32.29
CA VAL A 95 -3.22 -7.45 33.59
C VAL A 95 -4.49 -6.85 34.19
N ASN A 96 -4.76 -5.56 33.95
CA ASN A 96 -5.93 -4.88 34.50
C ASN A 96 -7.21 -5.31 33.78
N GLN A 97 -7.15 -5.43 32.46
CA GLN A 97 -8.25 -5.93 31.64
C GLN A 97 -8.33 -7.47 31.62
N LYS A 98 -7.34 -8.14 32.20
CA LYS A 98 -7.21 -9.62 32.17
C LYS A 98 -7.29 -10.19 30.77
N THR A 99 -6.57 -9.57 29.81
CA THR A 99 -6.51 -10.00 28.42
C THR A 99 -5.08 -10.23 27.96
N MET A 100 -4.89 -11.15 27.02
CA MET A 100 -3.62 -11.35 26.31
C MET A 100 -3.89 -11.38 24.79
N GLU A 101 -2.97 -10.81 24.02
CA GLU A 101 -2.95 -10.87 22.56
C GLU A 101 -1.79 -11.76 22.10
N ILE A 102 -2.11 -12.74 21.28
CA ILE A 102 -1.17 -13.73 20.76
C ILE A 102 -1.09 -13.57 19.25
N ALA A 103 0.13 -13.40 18.73
CA ALA A 103 0.37 -13.34 17.30
C ALA A 103 0.38 -14.73 16.66
N GLU A 104 -0.45 -14.92 15.64
CA GLU A 104 -0.50 -16.12 14.81
C GLU A 104 -0.24 -15.74 13.35
N PRO A 105 0.53 -16.52 12.58
CA PRO A 105 0.73 -16.24 11.16
C PRO A 105 -0.58 -16.41 10.37
N MET A 106 -0.70 -15.66 9.27
CA MET A 106 -1.84 -15.83 8.35
C MET A 106 -1.72 -17.10 7.49
N GLY A 107 -0.48 -17.47 7.12
CA GLY A 107 -0.21 -18.68 6.34
C GLY A 107 0.51 -18.38 5.02
N LEU A 108 -0.07 -18.79 3.88
CA LEU A 108 0.51 -18.48 2.58
C LEU A 108 -0.01 -17.16 2.06
N LEU A 109 0.90 -16.23 1.77
CA LEU A 109 0.62 -14.92 1.20
C LEU A 109 0.84 -14.93 -0.32
N MET A 110 0.13 -14.05 -1.02
CA MET A 110 0.40 -13.74 -2.41
C MET A 110 0.96 -12.32 -2.52
N GLY A 111 2.12 -12.15 -3.16
CA GLY A 111 2.74 -10.85 -3.43
C GLY A 111 2.63 -10.46 -4.90
N ILE A 112 1.93 -9.38 -5.24
CA ILE A 112 1.92 -8.82 -6.60
C ILE A 112 3.00 -7.74 -6.68
N VAL A 113 3.89 -7.85 -7.65
CA VAL A 113 5.09 -7.02 -7.79
C VAL A 113 4.98 -6.13 -9.04
N PRO A 114 5.16 -4.79 -8.90
CA PRO A 114 5.10 -3.86 -10.03
C PRO A 114 6.41 -3.86 -10.83
N SER A 115 6.35 -3.36 -12.07
CA SER A 115 7.55 -3.19 -12.90
C SER A 115 8.43 -2.00 -12.50
N THR A 116 7.90 -1.04 -11.76
CA THR A 116 8.63 0.18 -11.34
C THR A 116 9.66 -0.09 -10.26
N ASN A 117 9.35 -1.00 -9.32
CA ASN A 117 10.20 -1.34 -8.16
C ASN A 117 10.28 -2.87 -7.94
N PRO A 118 10.70 -3.66 -8.94
CA PRO A 118 10.50 -5.11 -8.91
C PRO A 118 11.31 -5.79 -7.81
N THR A 119 12.62 -5.53 -7.73
CA THR A 119 13.53 -6.18 -6.81
C THR A 119 13.30 -5.75 -5.37
N SER A 120 13.22 -4.45 -5.11
CA SER A 120 12.98 -3.91 -3.77
C SER A 120 11.62 -4.32 -3.20
N THR A 121 10.56 -4.37 -4.02
CA THR A 121 9.23 -4.81 -3.57
C THR A 121 9.21 -6.30 -3.23
N ALA A 122 9.90 -7.13 -4.01
CA ALA A 122 10.01 -8.57 -3.75
C ALA A 122 10.78 -8.83 -2.44
N ILE A 123 11.96 -8.19 -2.27
CA ILE A 123 12.76 -8.28 -1.05
C ILE A 123 11.94 -7.82 0.16
N PHE A 124 11.33 -6.62 0.09
CA PHE A 124 10.53 -6.05 1.15
C PHE A 124 9.41 -7.00 1.60
N LYS A 125 8.59 -7.48 0.64
CA LYS A 125 7.46 -8.37 0.95
C LYS A 125 7.92 -9.72 1.51
N ALA A 126 9.02 -10.27 1.00
CA ALA A 126 9.62 -11.49 1.54
C ALA A 126 10.06 -11.30 2.99
N MET A 127 10.76 -10.19 3.30
CA MET A 127 11.23 -9.88 4.64
C MET A 127 10.09 -9.77 5.67
N ILE A 128 9.03 -9.01 5.34
CA ILE A 128 7.90 -8.84 6.26
C ILE A 128 7.06 -10.14 6.41
N ALA A 129 6.98 -10.97 5.35
CA ALA A 129 6.32 -12.26 5.40
C ALA A 129 7.06 -13.22 6.36
N ILE A 130 8.38 -13.32 6.22
CA ILE A 130 9.21 -14.19 7.08
C ILE A 130 9.19 -13.70 8.54
N LYS A 131 9.29 -12.39 8.78
CA LYS A 131 9.21 -11.82 10.16
C LYS A 131 7.93 -12.24 10.87
N SER A 132 6.84 -12.38 10.15
CA SER A 132 5.53 -12.81 10.67
C SER A 132 5.21 -14.31 10.45
N ARG A 133 6.22 -15.13 10.19
CA ARG A 133 6.12 -16.60 9.99
C ARG A 133 5.17 -17.02 8.87
N ASN A 134 5.10 -16.25 7.80
CA ASN A 134 4.31 -16.58 6.62
C ASN A 134 5.20 -17.06 5.47
N ALA A 135 4.65 -17.90 4.61
CA ALA A 135 5.20 -18.14 3.28
C ALA A 135 4.64 -17.11 2.28
N ILE A 136 5.35 -16.91 1.18
CA ILE A 136 4.89 -15.98 0.14
C ILE A 136 5.17 -16.52 -1.26
N VAL A 137 4.17 -16.39 -2.14
CA VAL A 137 4.31 -16.65 -3.59
C VAL A 137 4.11 -15.35 -4.36
N PHE A 138 5.06 -15.02 -5.24
CA PHE A 138 5.03 -13.80 -6.03
C PHE A 138 4.42 -14.00 -7.41
N SER A 139 3.65 -13.00 -7.84
CA SER A 139 3.24 -12.81 -9.24
C SER A 139 3.94 -11.55 -9.77
N PRO A 140 4.99 -11.70 -10.60
CA PRO A 140 5.76 -10.60 -11.12
C PRO A 140 5.06 -9.96 -12.32
N HIS A 141 5.36 -8.67 -12.55
CA HIS A 141 4.98 -8.03 -13.80
C HIS A 141 5.79 -8.65 -14.97
N PRO A 142 5.18 -8.98 -16.13
CA PRO A 142 5.89 -9.64 -17.23
C PRO A 142 7.13 -8.88 -17.73
N SER A 143 7.13 -7.54 -17.70
CA SER A 143 8.27 -6.71 -18.13
C SER A 143 9.40 -6.58 -17.08
N ALA A 144 9.27 -7.24 -15.92
CA ALA A 144 10.25 -7.24 -14.85
C ALA A 144 10.42 -8.66 -14.27
N LEU A 145 10.26 -9.68 -15.12
CA LEU A 145 10.25 -11.08 -14.73
C LEU A 145 11.60 -11.55 -14.22
N LYS A 146 12.66 -11.31 -15.01
CA LYS A 146 14.00 -11.85 -14.73
C LYS A 146 14.59 -11.27 -13.45
N CYS A 147 14.53 -9.96 -13.28
CA CYS A 147 15.06 -9.31 -12.09
C CYS A 147 14.23 -9.63 -10.83
N THR A 148 12.90 -9.83 -10.96
CA THR A 148 12.06 -10.28 -9.84
C THR A 148 12.40 -11.72 -9.46
N LEU A 149 12.50 -12.63 -10.41
CA LEU A 149 12.88 -14.02 -10.15
C LEU A 149 14.24 -14.12 -9.45
N GLU A 150 15.24 -13.36 -9.92
CA GLU A 150 16.57 -13.35 -9.31
C GLU A 150 16.54 -12.79 -7.88
N ALA A 151 15.81 -11.70 -7.63
CA ALA A 151 15.64 -11.16 -6.28
C ALA A 151 14.97 -12.18 -5.35
N VAL A 152 13.91 -12.85 -5.81
CA VAL A 152 13.22 -13.91 -5.05
C VAL A 152 14.16 -15.08 -4.79
N LYS A 153 14.92 -15.53 -5.79
CA LYS A 153 15.88 -16.63 -5.67
C LYS A 153 16.92 -16.33 -4.60
N ILE A 154 17.56 -15.15 -4.63
CA ILE A 154 18.60 -14.73 -3.69
C ILE A 154 18.09 -14.77 -2.25
N VAL A 155 16.89 -14.19 -1.97
CA VAL A 155 16.36 -14.18 -0.61
C VAL A 155 15.79 -15.54 -0.19
N HIS A 156 15.28 -16.34 -1.12
CA HIS A 156 14.83 -17.71 -0.87
C HIS A 156 16.02 -18.61 -0.48
N ASP A 157 17.05 -18.63 -1.30
CA ASP A 157 18.21 -19.51 -1.07
C ASP A 157 18.89 -19.17 0.26
N ALA A 158 19.05 -17.87 0.57
CA ALA A 158 19.57 -17.41 1.85
C ALA A 158 18.69 -17.81 3.04
N ALA A 159 17.37 -17.77 2.86
CA ALA A 159 16.42 -18.21 3.90
C ALA A 159 16.52 -19.71 4.15
N VAL A 160 16.56 -20.53 3.09
CA VAL A 160 16.66 -21.99 3.18
C VAL A 160 18.00 -22.42 3.79
N GLU A 161 19.11 -21.80 3.39
CA GLU A 161 20.43 -22.03 3.96
C GLU A 161 20.46 -21.74 5.47
N ALA A 162 19.73 -20.75 5.92
CA ALA A 162 19.58 -20.41 7.34
C ALA A 162 18.59 -21.30 8.11
N GLY A 163 17.90 -22.23 7.42
CA GLY A 163 17.02 -23.25 8.01
C GLY A 163 15.54 -23.03 7.75
N ALA A 164 15.15 -22.11 6.85
CA ALA A 164 13.75 -21.99 6.43
C ALA A 164 13.30 -23.22 5.61
N PRO A 165 12.00 -23.52 5.57
CA PRO A 165 11.48 -24.58 4.70
C PRO A 165 11.71 -24.26 3.21
N GLU A 166 11.94 -25.29 2.40
CA GLU A 166 11.84 -25.18 0.94
C GLU A 166 10.51 -24.59 0.51
N ASN A 167 10.49 -23.81 -0.59
CA ASN A 167 9.32 -23.13 -1.12
C ASN A 167 8.68 -22.08 -0.19
N ILE A 168 9.42 -21.58 0.79
CA ILE A 168 8.96 -20.56 1.73
C ILE A 168 8.75 -19.20 1.02
N ILE A 169 9.56 -18.91 0.01
CA ILE A 169 9.46 -17.75 -0.87
C ILE A 169 9.53 -18.27 -2.30
N SER A 170 8.52 -18.06 -3.10
CA SER A 170 8.45 -18.56 -4.48
C SER A 170 7.89 -17.50 -5.44
N CYS A 171 8.08 -17.71 -6.73
CA CYS A 171 7.64 -16.77 -7.77
C CYS A 171 7.19 -17.54 -9.02
N ILE A 172 6.10 -17.09 -9.65
CA ILE A 172 5.67 -17.61 -10.95
C ILE A 172 6.76 -17.30 -12.00
N SER A 173 7.24 -18.32 -12.69
CA SER A 173 8.23 -18.20 -13.77
C SER A 173 7.58 -17.96 -15.14
N LEU A 174 6.30 -18.31 -15.30
CA LEU A 174 5.51 -18.12 -16.51
C LEU A 174 4.33 -17.18 -16.22
N PRO A 175 4.56 -15.86 -15.99
CA PRO A 175 3.48 -14.97 -15.61
C PRO A 175 2.44 -14.80 -16.72
N SER A 176 1.19 -14.94 -16.33
CA SER A 176 0.02 -14.66 -17.17
C SER A 176 -1.10 -14.08 -16.31
N ILE A 177 -2.08 -13.42 -16.94
CA ILE A 177 -3.27 -12.93 -16.24
C ILE A 177 -4.04 -14.11 -15.64
N GLN A 178 -4.09 -15.25 -16.33
CA GLN A 178 -4.75 -16.47 -15.89
C GLN A 178 -4.10 -17.04 -14.62
N ALA A 179 -2.76 -17.16 -14.61
CA ALA A 179 -2.03 -17.64 -13.43
C ALA A 179 -2.14 -16.70 -12.23
N THR A 180 -2.09 -15.37 -12.46
CA THR A 180 -2.29 -14.37 -11.42
C THR A 180 -3.68 -14.48 -10.82
N ASN A 181 -4.72 -14.62 -11.65
CA ASN A 181 -6.10 -14.80 -11.22
C ASN A 181 -6.30 -16.13 -10.49
N GLU A 182 -5.64 -17.21 -10.94
CA GLU A 182 -5.67 -18.51 -10.27
C GLU A 182 -5.10 -18.40 -8.85
N LEU A 183 -3.93 -17.75 -8.67
CA LEU A 183 -3.36 -17.51 -7.35
C LEU A 183 -4.26 -16.65 -6.48
N MET A 184 -4.78 -15.54 -6.99
CA MET A 184 -5.67 -14.64 -6.22
C MET A 184 -6.87 -15.37 -5.63
N LYS A 185 -7.41 -16.36 -6.36
CA LYS A 185 -8.59 -17.15 -5.94
C LYS A 185 -8.24 -18.47 -5.25
N HIS A 186 -6.97 -18.86 -5.24
CA HIS A 186 -6.56 -20.16 -4.73
C HIS A 186 -6.90 -20.33 -3.25
N LYS A 187 -7.47 -21.48 -2.87
CA LYS A 187 -7.96 -21.74 -1.51
C LYS A 187 -6.88 -21.58 -0.43
N ASP A 188 -5.65 -21.91 -0.75
CA ASP A 188 -4.50 -21.88 0.19
C ASP A 188 -3.90 -20.49 0.39
N ILE A 189 -4.24 -19.51 -0.46
CA ILE A 189 -3.84 -18.11 -0.26
C ILE A 189 -4.69 -17.50 0.86
N ALA A 190 -4.03 -17.00 1.90
CA ALA A 190 -4.65 -16.39 3.07
C ALA A 190 -4.85 -14.87 2.89
N LEU A 191 -3.88 -14.18 2.27
CA LEU A 191 -3.90 -12.72 2.08
C LEU A 191 -3.16 -12.37 0.79
N ILE A 192 -3.64 -11.34 0.08
CA ILE A 192 -3.00 -10.77 -1.10
C ILE A 192 -2.37 -9.42 -0.72
N ILE A 193 -1.07 -9.23 -1.03
CA ILE A 193 -0.38 -7.95 -0.89
C ILE A 193 -0.13 -7.41 -2.31
N ALA A 194 -1.01 -6.51 -2.76
CA ALA A 194 -0.99 -6.00 -4.13
C ALA A 194 -0.37 -4.61 -4.21
N THR A 195 0.73 -4.50 -4.96
CA THR A 195 1.31 -3.21 -5.36
C THR A 195 1.30 -3.16 -6.89
N GLY A 196 0.54 -2.23 -7.46
CA GLY A 196 0.39 -2.15 -8.91
C GLY A 196 -0.62 -1.10 -9.36
N GLY A 197 -0.95 -1.10 -10.63
CA GLY A 197 -1.94 -0.19 -11.19
C GLY A 197 -3.36 -0.44 -10.67
N PRO A 198 -4.27 0.57 -10.82
CA PRO A 198 -5.64 0.51 -10.25
C PRO A 198 -6.43 -0.76 -10.64
N GLY A 199 -6.28 -1.24 -11.87
CA GLY A 199 -6.96 -2.46 -12.34
C GLY A 199 -6.54 -3.72 -11.56
N MET A 200 -5.25 -3.86 -11.26
CA MET A 200 -4.72 -5.00 -10.49
C MET A 200 -5.15 -4.93 -9.02
N VAL A 201 -5.14 -3.75 -8.44
CA VAL A 201 -5.62 -3.52 -7.06
C VAL A 201 -7.11 -3.85 -6.95
N LYS A 202 -7.92 -3.37 -7.89
CA LYS A 202 -9.36 -3.70 -7.96
C LYS A 202 -9.59 -5.21 -8.10
N ALA A 203 -8.83 -5.89 -8.97
CA ALA A 203 -8.92 -7.34 -9.14
C ALA A 203 -8.58 -8.09 -7.83
N SER A 204 -7.56 -7.63 -7.08
CA SER A 204 -7.16 -8.21 -5.80
C SER A 204 -8.27 -8.11 -4.75
N TYR A 205 -8.91 -6.96 -4.61
CA TYR A 205 -10.06 -6.79 -3.70
C TYR A 205 -11.30 -7.57 -4.15
N SER A 206 -11.46 -7.81 -5.46
CA SER A 206 -12.58 -8.57 -6.01
C SER A 206 -12.36 -10.10 -6.00
N ALA A 207 -11.21 -10.57 -5.53
CA ALA A 207 -10.86 -12.01 -5.57
C ALA A 207 -11.56 -12.86 -4.50
N GLY A 208 -12.31 -12.25 -3.56
CA GLY A 208 -12.95 -12.94 -2.45
C GLY A 208 -11.98 -13.38 -1.35
N LYS A 209 -10.82 -12.74 -1.27
CA LYS A 209 -9.77 -12.94 -0.26
C LYS A 209 -9.45 -11.61 0.43
N PRO A 210 -8.97 -11.64 1.68
CA PRO A 210 -8.37 -10.46 2.29
C PRO A 210 -7.24 -9.92 1.40
N ALA A 211 -7.18 -8.59 1.25
CA ALA A 211 -6.15 -7.95 0.43
C ALA A 211 -5.66 -6.66 1.07
N LEU A 212 -4.36 -6.40 0.94
CA LEU A 212 -3.69 -5.13 1.20
C LEU A 212 -3.27 -4.57 -0.16
N GLY A 213 -4.17 -3.83 -0.78
CA GLY A 213 -3.94 -3.24 -2.10
C GLY A 213 -3.61 -1.76 -2.00
N VAL A 214 -2.60 -1.34 -2.75
CA VAL A 214 -2.20 0.07 -2.85
C VAL A 214 -2.15 0.47 -4.32
N GLY A 215 -2.87 1.55 -4.63
CA GLY A 215 -3.03 2.07 -5.97
C GLY A 215 -2.00 3.14 -6.35
N ALA A 216 -2.32 3.87 -7.41
CA ALA A 216 -1.57 5.03 -7.87
C ALA A 216 -1.61 6.16 -6.83
N GLY A 217 -0.54 6.95 -6.79
CA GLY A 217 -0.49 8.17 -6.01
C GLY A 217 -0.56 9.41 -6.89
N ASN A 218 -1.08 10.50 -6.39
CA ASN A 218 -1.05 11.80 -7.06
C ASN A 218 -0.74 12.90 -6.04
N SER A 219 0.47 12.88 -5.51
CA SER A 219 0.88 13.69 -4.37
C SER A 219 1.05 15.16 -4.74
N PRO A 220 0.24 16.10 -4.19
CA PRO A 220 0.52 17.51 -4.25
C PRO A 220 1.60 17.91 -3.23
N ALA A 221 2.42 18.90 -3.58
CA ALA A 221 3.41 19.52 -2.72
C ALA A 221 3.07 21.00 -2.54
N TYR A 222 2.62 21.39 -1.38
CA TYR A 222 2.32 22.79 -1.09
C TYR A 222 3.52 23.47 -0.43
N ILE A 223 3.99 24.55 -1.03
CA ILE A 223 5.03 25.45 -0.49
C ILE A 223 4.34 26.71 0.03
N GLU A 224 4.06 26.70 1.31
CA GLU A 224 3.39 27.79 2.02
C GLU A 224 4.34 28.99 2.20
N ARG A 225 3.80 30.20 2.38
CA ARG A 225 4.56 31.48 2.43
C ARG A 225 5.68 31.52 3.47
N THR A 226 5.55 30.79 4.59
CA THR A 226 6.58 30.74 5.64
C THR A 226 7.67 29.71 5.38
N ALA A 227 7.52 28.91 4.31
CA ALA A 227 8.46 27.83 4.00
C ALA A 227 9.89 28.37 3.73
N ASN A 228 10.87 27.59 4.16
CA ASN A 228 12.22 27.77 3.65
C ASN A 228 12.27 27.28 2.19
N ILE A 229 12.20 28.22 1.25
CA ILE A 229 12.07 27.94 -0.19
C ILE A 229 13.21 27.06 -0.71
N GLU A 230 14.47 27.39 -0.35
CA GLU A 230 15.63 26.61 -0.80
C GLU A 230 15.53 25.15 -0.38
N LYS A 231 15.19 24.90 0.90
CA LYS A 231 15.02 23.57 1.46
C LYS A 231 13.82 22.84 0.84
N ALA A 232 12.69 23.53 0.65
CA ALA A 232 11.48 22.96 0.05
C ALA A 232 11.76 22.49 -1.38
N VAL A 233 12.31 23.36 -2.21
CA VAL A 233 12.66 23.03 -3.61
C VAL A 233 13.69 21.90 -3.66
N ARG A 234 14.74 21.94 -2.83
CA ARG A 234 15.74 20.87 -2.75
C ARG A 234 15.10 19.51 -2.43
N ASN A 235 14.19 19.46 -1.47
CA ASN A 235 13.50 18.24 -1.09
C ASN A 235 12.60 17.71 -2.21
N ILE A 236 11.82 18.58 -2.84
CA ILE A 236 10.95 18.24 -3.98
C ILE A 236 11.79 17.73 -5.16
N MET A 237 12.86 18.45 -5.50
CA MET A 237 13.76 18.05 -6.59
C MET A 237 14.43 16.69 -6.30
N ALA A 238 14.95 16.48 -5.09
CA ALA A 238 15.54 15.22 -4.68
C ALA A 238 14.52 14.06 -4.72
N SER A 239 13.29 14.31 -4.30
CA SER A 239 12.21 13.34 -4.32
C SER A 239 11.76 13.00 -5.75
N LYS A 240 11.50 14.02 -6.58
CA LYS A 240 11.02 13.82 -7.96
C LYS A 240 12.06 13.18 -8.87
N THR A 241 13.35 13.46 -8.66
CA THR A 241 14.43 12.88 -9.47
C THR A 241 14.91 11.51 -8.94
N PHE A 242 14.49 11.12 -7.75
CA PHE A 242 14.80 9.81 -7.20
C PHE A 242 14.16 8.70 -8.06
N ASP A 243 15.03 7.86 -8.60
CA ASP A 243 14.69 6.80 -9.55
C ASP A 243 13.76 7.30 -10.70
N ASN A 244 14.00 8.52 -11.16
CA ASN A 244 13.21 9.21 -12.17
C ASN A 244 11.71 9.26 -11.86
N GLY A 245 11.33 9.44 -10.60
CA GLY A 245 9.95 9.59 -10.16
C GLY A 245 9.11 8.30 -10.15
N THR A 246 9.73 7.14 -10.06
CA THR A 246 9.02 5.84 -10.05
C THR A 246 8.51 5.40 -8.67
N ILE A 247 8.39 6.30 -7.70
CA ILE A 247 7.70 6.04 -6.42
C ILE A 247 6.32 6.69 -6.45
N CYS A 248 5.28 5.93 -6.10
CA CYS A 248 3.89 6.39 -6.07
C CYS A 248 3.65 7.56 -5.10
N ALA A 249 4.50 7.74 -4.08
CA ALA A 249 4.46 8.87 -3.16
C ALA A 249 5.15 10.13 -3.68
N SER A 250 5.91 10.07 -4.80
CA SER A 250 6.64 11.25 -5.30
C SER A 250 5.68 12.36 -5.72
N GLU A 251 6.15 13.60 -5.59
CA GLU A 251 5.39 14.79 -5.96
C GLU A 251 4.95 14.75 -7.42
N GLN A 252 3.71 15.15 -7.66
CA GLN A 252 3.12 15.24 -8.99
C GLN A 252 2.80 16.68 -9.36
N SER A 253 2.42 17.50 -8.39
CA SER A 253 2.03 18.89 -8.56
C SER A 253 2.65 19.73 -7.46
N ILE A 254 3.12 20.92 -7.82
CA ILE A 254 3.62 21.94 -6.89
C ILE A 254 2.54 23.00 -6.77
N ILE A 255 2.20 23.39 -5.55
CA ILE A 255 1.28 24.46 -5.25
C ILE A 255 2.04 25.55 -4.50
N VAL A 256 1.99 26.79 -4.96
CA VAL A 256 2.66 27.92 -4.33
C VAL A 256 1.69 29.09 -4.17
N GLU A 257 1.92 29.95 -3.18
CA GLU A 257 1.17 31.18 -3.05
C GLU A 257 1.73 32.27 -3.98
N GLU A 258 0.87 33.20 -4.41
CA GLU A 258 1.29 34.35 -5.26
C GLU A 258 2.47 35.11 -4.66
N CYS A 259 2.48 35.27 -3.32
CA CYS A 259 3.51 36.06 -2.63
C CYS A 259 4.92 35.44 -2.66
N ASN A 260 5.05 34.13 -2.82
CA ASN A 260 6.35 33.45 -2.87
C ASN A 260 6.64 32.81 -4.25
N ARG A 261 5.71 32.93 -5.21
CA ARG A 261 5.78 32.30 -6.52
C ARG A 261 7.10 32.55 -7.26
N ASP A 262 7.47 33.81 -7.41
CA ASP A 262 8.66 34.17 -8.22
C ASP A 262 9.96 33.68 -7.58
N ALA A 263 10.06 33.72 -6.25
CA ALA A 263 11.18 33.18 -5.50
C ALA A 263 11.27 31.64 -5.65
N VAL A 264 10.14 30.95 -5.61
CA VAL A 264 10.09 29.49 -5.81
C VAL A 264 10.48 29.12 -7.24
N ILE A 265 9.98 29.83 -8.26
CA ILE A 265 10.37 29.62 -9.66
C ILE A 265 11.87 29.83 -9.86
N ALA A 266 12.42 30.92 -9.30
CA ALA A 266 13.84 31.18 -9.37
C ALA A 266 14.69 30.08 -8.74
N GLU A 267 14.27 29.57 -7.58
CA GLU A 267 14.98 28.49 -6.89
C GLU A 267 14.86 27.15 -7.64
N PHE A 268 13.69 26.82 -8.22
CA PHE A 268 13.58 25.63 -9.10
C PHE A 268 14.53 25.72 -10.29
N LYS A 269 14.60 26.89 -10.97
CA LYS A 269 15.53 27.10 -12.10
C LYS A 269 16.98 26.92 -11.67
N LYS A 270 17.37 27.49 -10.54
CA LYS A 270 18.72 27.34 -9.95
C LYS A 270 19.07 25.88 -9.68
N GLN A 271 18.10 25.06 -9.27
CA GLN A 271 18.30 23.64 -8.95
C GLN A 271 18.07 22.68 -10.13
N GLY A 272 17.91 23.19 -11.35
CA GLY A 272 17.78 22.40 -12.57
C GLY A 272 16.33 22.08 -12.99
N GLY A 273 15.36 22.83 -12.49
CA GLY A 273 13.98 22.82 -12.99
C GLY A 273 13.85 23.68 -14.26
N TYR A 274 13.21 23.15 -15.29
CA TYR A 274 12.89 23.85 -16.52
C TYR A 274 11.40 24.12 -16.64
N PHE A 275 11.00 25.38 -16.60
CA PHE A 275 9.62 25.80 -16.84
C PHE A 275 9.33 25.83 -18.32
N MET A 276 8.48 24.92 -18.75
CA MET A 276 8.06 24.79 -20.15
C MET A 276 7.10 25.91 -20.55
N THR A 277 7.20 26.35 -21.80
CA THR A 277 6.16 27.19 -22.43
C THR A 277 4.86 26.42 -22.59
N SER A 278 3.75 27.10 -22.88
CA SER A 278 2.46 26.44 -23.12
C SER A 278 2.49 25.45 -24.29
N GLU A 279 3.27 25.81 -25.36
CA GLU A 279 3.45 24.93 -26.51
C GLU A 279 4.25 23.67 -26.15
N GLU A 280 5.36 23.80 -25.42
CA GLU A 280 6.18 22.69 -24.94
C GLU A 280 5.41 21.81 -23.98
N THR A 281 4.63 22.40 -23.07
CA THR A 281 3.74 21.68 -22.16
C THR A 281 2.73 20.83 -22.92
N SER A 282 2.12 21.38 -23.98
CA SER A 282 1.20 20.64 -24.84
C SER A 282 1.87 19.45 -25.54
N LYS A 283 3.09 19.62 -26.06
CA LYS A 283 3.87 18.52 -26.67
C LYS A 283 4.19 17.42 -25.66
N VAL A 284 4.64 17.80 -24.47
CA VAL A 284 4.94 16.86 -23.39
C VAL A 284 3.68 16.13 -22.92
N CYS A 285 2.55 16.82 -22.76
CA CYS A 285 1.28 16.19 -22.39
C CYS A 285 0.82 15.14 -23.41
N LYS A 286 0.89 15.45 -24.71
CA LYS A 286 0.55 14.51 -25.80
C LYS A 286 1.43 13.26 -25.81
N LEU A 287 2.71 13.40 -25.44
CA LEU A 287 3.64 12.28 -25.30
C LEU A 287 3.33 11.44 -24.07
N LEU A 288 3.10 12.10 -22.92
CA LEU A 288 2.96 11.44 -21.61
C LEU A 288 1.62 10.71 -21.46
N PHE A 289 0.53 11.26 -22.03
CA PHE A 289 -0.80 10.75 -21.78
C PHE A 289 -1.48 10.25 -23.04
N LYS A 290 -1.94 9.01 -22.97
CA LYS A 290 -2.92 8.47 -23.91
C LYS A 290 -4.32 8.86 -23.41
N ASP A 291 -5.20 9.25 -24.27
CA ASP A 291 -6.60 9.57 -23.93
C ASP A 291 -6.73 10.64 -22.83
N GLY A 292 -5.75 11.55 -22.72
CA GLY A 292 -5.76 12.72 -21.81
C GLY A 292 -5.43 12.41 -20.34
N HIS A 293 -5.44 11.15 -19.88
CA HIS A 293 -5.20 10.82 -18.48
C HIS A 293 -4.39 9.54 -18.23
N THR A 294 -4.37 8.60 -19.17
CA THR A 294 -3.62 7.35 -19.00
C THR A 294 -2.16 7.52 -19.37
N MET A 295 -1.26 7.35 -18.41
CA MET A 295 0.16 7.51 -18.64
C MET A 295 0.71 6.52 -19.68
N ASN A 296 1.52 7.03 -20.60
CA ASN A 296 2.25 6.23 -21.58
C ASN A 296 3.36 5.44 -20.90
N ALA A 297 3.27 4.12 -20.90
CA ALA A 297 4.26 3.24 -20.26
C ALA A 297 5.70 3.46 -20.76
N LYS A 298 5.89 3.94 -22.00
CA LYS A 298 7.23 4.23 -22.55
C LYS A 298 7.92 5.41 -21.88
N CYS A 299 7.14 6.28 -21.21
CA CYS A 299 7.64 7.49 -20.52
C CYS A 299 7.89 7.25 -19.03
N VAL A 300 7.49 6.11 -18.48
CA VAL A 300 7.70 5.77 -17.07
C VAL A 300 9.19 5.66 -16.76
N GLY A 301 9.61 6.28 -15.66
CA GLY A 301 10.99 6.20 -15.15
C GLY A 301 12.03 6.83 -16.07
N ARG A 302 11.63 7.74 -16.96
CA ARG A 302 12.54 8.44 -17.86
C ARG A 302 13.02 9.77 -17.27
N SER A 303 14.25 10.14 -17.60
CA SER A 303 14.83 11.45 -17.22
C SER A 303 14.27 12.58 -18.07
N ALA A 304 14.47 13.82 -17.63
CA ALA A 304 13.94 15.03 -18.28
C ALA A 304 14.45 15.20 -19.72
N ASP A 305 15.71 14.89 -19.97
CA ASP A 305 16.32 14.93 -21.30
C ASP A 305 15.71 13.90 -22.27
N VAL A 306 15.42 12.71 -21.80
CA VAL A 306 14.75 11.66 -22.61
C VAL A 306 13.32 12.07 -22.95
N ILE A 307 12.58 12.61 -21.99
CA ILE A 307 11.21 13.11 -22.23
C ILE A 307 11.24 14.31 -23.19
N ALA A 308 12.14 15.29 -22.99
CA ALA A 308 12.29 16.46 -23.84
C ALA A 308 12.61 16.07 -25.29
N LYS A 309 13.57 15.17 -25.48
CA LYS A 309 13.94 14.65 -26.81
C LYS A 309 12.75 13.95 -27.49
N ALA A 310 12.00 13.14 -26.75
CA ALA A 310 10.85 12.42 -27.29
C ALA A 310 9.65 13.35 -27.59
N ALA A 311 9.53 14.48 -26.89
CA ALA A 311 8.53 15.52 -27.11
C ALA A 311 8.98 16.58 -28.16
N GLU A 312 10.18 16.44 -28.72
CA GLU A 312 10.77 17.38 -29.66
C GLU A 312 10.83 18.83 -29.12
N ILE A 313 11.30 18.97 -27.87
CA ILE A 313 11.57 20.26 -27.23
C ILE A 313 13.04 20.38 -26.87
N SER A 314 13.56 21.61 -26.91
CA SER A 314 14.93 21.92 -26.53
C SER A 314 14.99 22.42 -25.09
N ILE A 315 15.82 21.82 -24.29
CA ILE A 315 16.01 22.19 -22.88
C ILE A 315 17.48 22.49 -22.58
N PRO A 316 17.81 23.33 -21.60
CA PRO A 316 19.18 23.56 -21.15
C PRO A 316 19.85 22.28 -20.67
N GLU A 317 21.16 22.17 -20.87
CA GLU A 317 21.97 21.10 -20.29
C GLU A 317 21.88 21.14 -18.75
N GLY A 318 21.82 19.96 -18.11
CA GLY A 318 21.66 19.85 -16.65
C GLY A 318 20.23 19.99 -16.17
N THR A 319 19.23 20.08 -17.06
CA THR A 319 17.82 20.03 -16.67
C THR A 319 17.49 18.70 -16.02
N ARG A 320 16.94 18.76 -14.80
CA ARG A 320 16.60 17.59 -13.99
C ARG A 320 15.11 17.26 -13.99
N VAL A 321 14.26 18.29 -14.07
CA VAL A 321 12.79 18.18 -14.01
C VAL A 321 12.17 19.17 -14.99
N LEU A 322 11.15 18.72 -15.73
CA LEU A 322 10.30 19.56 -16.56
C LEU A 322 9.09 20.02 -15.75
N ILE A 323 8.75 21.30 -15.80
CA ILE A 323 7.67 21.90 -15.02
C ILE A 323 6.72 22.63 -15.95
N GLY A 324 5.42 22.29 -15.90
CA GLY A 324 4.39 22.97 -16.68
C GLY A 324 3.38 23.68 -15.79
N GLU A 325 3.19 25.00 -16.03
CA GLU A 325 2.16 25.76 -15.31
C GLU A 325 0.77 25.25 -15.69
N GLN A 326 -0.11 25.18 -14.69
CA GLN A 326 -1.48 24.68 -14.81
C GLN A 326 -2.44 25.65 -14.11
N CYS A 327 -3.65 25.76 -14.62
CA CYS A 327 -4.71 26.59 -14.04
C CYS A 327 -5.99 25.78 -13.70
N GLY A 328 -5.96 24.46 -13.84
CA GLY A 328 -7.09 23.59 -13.51
C GLY A 328 -6.66 22.14 -13.30
N VAL A 329 -7.62 21.28 -12.96
CA VAL A 329 -7.47 19.85 -12.72
C VAL A 329 -8.42 19.09 -13.64
N GLY A 330 -8.02 17.92 -14.09
CA GLY A 330 -8.85 17.05 -14.93
C GLY A 330 -8.30 16.85 -16.36
N PRO A 331 -9.09 16.28 -17.27
CA PRO A 331 -8.64 15.84 -18.60
C PRO A 331 -8.08 16.97 -19.48
N ASP A 332 -8.56 18.20 -19.30
CA ASP A 332 -8.05 19.37 -20.03
C ASP A 332 -6.70 19.86 -19.49
N TYR A 333 -6.31 19.36 -18.31
CA TYR A 333 -5.07 19.68 -17.62
C TYR A 333 -4.31 18.40 -17.26
N PRO A 334 -3.73 17.68 -18.25
CA PRO A 334 -3.20 16.33 -18.03
C PRO A 334 -2.07 16.26 -17.00
N LEU A 335 -1.30 17.36 -16.78
CA LEU A 335 -0.28 17.39 -15.72
C LEU A 335 -0.88 17.36 -14.29
N SER A 336 -2.19 17.39 -14.14
CA SER A 336 -2.87 17.13 -12.86
C SER A 336 -2.91 15.64 -12.45
N TYR A 337 -2.62 14.72 -13.38
CA TYR A 337 -2.60 13.27 -13.13
C TYR A 337 -1.21 12.77 -12.71
N GLU A 338 -1.14 11.52 -12.24
CA GLU A 338 0.12 10.88 -11.86
C GLU A 338 1.09 10.78 -13.05
N LYS A 339 2.33 11.21 -12.82
CA LYS A 339 3.45 11.17 -13.76
C LYS A 339 4.62 10.44 -13.12
N LEU A 340 4.75 9.16 -13.38
CA LEU A 340 5.88 8.35 -12.90
C LEU A 340 7.16 8.64 -13.71
N THR A 341 7.50 9.91 -13.84
CA THR A 341 8.67 10.43 -14.56
C THR A 341 9.05 11.81 -14.01
N THR A 342 10.10 12.44 -14.52
CA THR A 342 10.66 13.70 -14.04
C THR A 342 9.90 14.93 -14.58
N VAL A 343 8.57 14.92 -14.47
CA VAL A 343 7.69 16.02 -14.89
C VAL A 343 6.76 16.41 -13.74
N LEU A 344 6.55 17.72 -13.54
CA LEU A 344 5.68 18.30 -12.50
C LEU A 344 4.67 19.28 -13.10
N GLY A 345 3.45 19.29 -12.55
CA GLY A 345 2.52 20.41 -12.70
C GLY A 345 2.89 21.52 -11.69
N PHE A 346 2.61 22.76 -12.03
CA PHE A 346 2.86 23.92 -11.17
C PHE A 346 1.62 24.81 -11.12
N TYR A 347 1.18 25.12 -9.90
CA TYR A 347 -0.04 25.88 -9.63
C TYR A 347 0.25 27.06 -8.73
N THR A 348 -0.41 28.18 -8.99
CA THR A 348 -0.35 29.38 -8.17
C THR A 348 -1.70 29.64 -7.55
N VAL A 349 -1.73 29.90 -6.25
CA VAL A 349 -2.92 30.16 -5.44
C VAL A 349 -2.73 31.44 -4.62
N LYS A 350 -3.82 32.05 -4.16
CA LYS A 350 -3.76 33.28 -3.36
C LYS A 350 -3.31 33.01 -1.93
N ASP A 351 -3.80 31.94 -1.35
CA ASP A 351 -3.58 31.64 0.05
C ASP A 351 -3.75 30.14 0.34
N TRP A 352 -3.59 29.77 1.61
CA TRP A 352 -3.71 28.40 2.08
C TRP A 352 -5.12 27.80 1.87
N HIS A 353 -6.20 28.59 1.79
CA HIS A 353 -7.55 28.05 1.55
C HIS A 353 -7.66 27.52 0.12
N GLU A 354 -7.25 28.31 -0.88
CA GLU A 354 -7.19 27.85 -2.28
C GLU A 354 -6.21 26.67 -2.43
N ALA A 355 -5.06 26.71 -1.73
CA ALA A 355 -4.13 25.57 -1.71
C ALA A 355 -4.79 24.29 -1.16
N CYS A 356 -5.61 24.44 -0.13
CA CYS A 356 -6.35 23.37 0.49
C CYS A 356 -7.36 22.74 -0.47
N GLU A 357 -8.16 23.55 -1.16
CA GLU A 357 -9.18 23.11 -2.13
C GLU A 357 -8.51 22.43 -3.32
N LEU A 358 -7.52 23.07 -3.90
CA LEU A 358 -6.74 22.50 -5.02
C LEU A 358 -6.05 21.17 -4.64
N SER A 359 -5.54 21.06 -3.42
CA SER A 359 -4.94 19.81 -2.93
C SER A 359 -5.96 18.67 -2.89
N ILE A 360 -7.22 18.94 -2.52
CA ILE A 360 -8.30 17.94 -2.54
C ILE A 360 -8.61 17.52 -3.98
N GLU A 361 -8.71 18.47 -4.90
CA GLU A 361 -8.98 18.17 -6.30
C GLU A 361 -7.88 17.32 -6.93
N LEU A 362 -6.62 17.65 -6.69
CA LEU A 362 -5.46 16.87 -7.15
C LEU A 362 -5.43 15.46 -6.54
N LEU A 363 -5.76 15.35 -5.24
CA LEU A 363 -5.80 14.07 -4.54
C LEU A 363 -6.88 13.12 -5.07
N GLN A 364 -7.96 13.59 -5.73
CA GLN A 364 -8.99 12.70 -6.27
C GLN A 364 -8.43 11.64 -7.23
N ASN A 365 -7.32 11.93 -7.92
CA ASN A 365 -6.65 10.97 -8.81
C ASN A 365 -5.62 10.07 -8.11
N GLY A 366 -5.54 10.13 -6.80
CA GLY A 366 -4.66 9.35 -5.92
C GLY A 366 -5.10 9.50 -4.47
N ILE A 367 -6.43 9.54 -4.26
CA ILE A 367 -7.06 9.81 -2.97
C ILE A 367 -6.55 8.85 -1.89
N GLY A 368 -6.33 9.40 -0.71
CA GLY A 368 -5.85 8.65 0.44
C GLY A 368 -4.35 8.35 0.44
N HIS A 369 -3.59 8.67 -0.62
CA HIS A 369 -2.19 8.24 -0.69
C HIS A 369 -1.26 9.13 0.14
N THR A 370 -0.77 10.22 -0.38
CA THR A 370 0.29 11.05 0.23
C THR A 370 0.18 12.49 -0.27
N MET A 371 0.52 13.44 0.59
CA MET A 371 0.82 14.83 0.20
C MET A 371 2.03 15.35 0.98
N SER A 372 2.71 16.36 0.46
CA SER A 372 3.75 17.09 1.19
C SER A 372 3.37 18.54 1.43
N LEU A 373 3.86 19.04 2.54
CA LEU A 373 3.61 20.39 3.02
C LEU A 373 4.93 20.99 3.50
N HIS A 374 5.34 22.09 2.87
CA HIS A 374 6.52 22.85 3.27
C HIS A 374 6.07 24.14 3.93
N THR A 375 6.27 24.26 5.23
CA THR A 375 5.83 25.39 6.07
C THR A 375 6.60 25.41 7.38
N GLU A 376 6.77 26.57 7.99
CA GLU A 376 7.21 26.72 9.38
C GLU A 376 6.02 27.01 10.31
N ASP A 377 4.81 27.15 9.78
CA ASP A 377 3.59 27.40 10.53
C ASP A 377 2.89 26.09 10.91
N ARG A 378 2.87 25.78 12.22
CA ARG A 378 2.20 24.61 12.77
C ARG A 378 0.67 24.64 12.57
N ASP A 379 0.06 25.81 12.58
CA ASP A 379 -1.40 25.93 12.44
C ASP A 379 -1.82 25.56 11.01
N ILE A 380 -0.99 25.87 10.01
CA ILE A 380 -1.18 25.38 8.64
C ILE A 380 -1.08 23.85 8.58
N VAL A 381 -0.10 23.25 9.23
CA VAL A 381 -0.02 21.77 9.32
C VAL A 381 -1.32 21.20 9.87
N LEU A 382 -1.84 21.74 10.97
CA LEU A 382 -3.08 21.26 11.59
C LEU A 382 -4.30 21.42 10.67
N LYS A 383 -4.41 22.52 9.94
CA LYS A 383 -5.48 22.74 8.95
C LYS A 383 -5.45 21.68 7.82
N PHE A 384 -4.27 21.27 7.40
CA PHE A 384 -4.11 20.28 6.35
C PHE A 384 -4.34 18.82 6.84
N THR A 385 -4.38 18.56 8.14
CA THR A 385 -4.71 17.21 8.67
C THR A 385 -6.11 16.73 8.30
N GLN A 386 -7.01 17.63 7.88
CA GLN A 386 -8.36 17.28 7.44
C GLN A 386 -8.41 16.77 5.98
N LYS A 387 -7.26 16.69 5.29
CA LYS A 387 -7.22 16.23 3.88
C LYS A 387 -7.29 14.71 3.80
N PRO A 388 -7.91 14.16 2.74
CA PRO A 388 -8.02 12.71 2.53
C PRO A 388 -6.69 12.12 2.03
N ALA A 389 -5.65 12.21 2.84
CA ALA A 389 -4.33 11.63 2.61
C ALA A 389 -3.90 10.86 3.86
N ALA A 390 -3.48 9.63 3.70
CA ALA A 390 -2.99 8.80 4.80
C ALA A 390 -1.65 9.31 5.35
N ARG A 391 -0.88 10.04 4.52
CA ARG A 391 0.41 10.62 4.89
C ARG A 391 0.47 12.09 4.49
N ILE A 392 0.69 12.95 5.48
CA ILE A 392 1.01 14.36 5.30
C ILE A 392 2.45 14.55 5.76
N LEU A 393 3.34 14.81 4.82
CA LEU A 393 4.78 14.85 5.04
C LEU A 393 5.23 16.31 5.13
N VAL A 394 5.78 16.70 6.27
CA VAL A 394 6.15 18.09 6.53
C VAL A 394 7.65 18.29 6.35
N ASN A 395 8.03 19.28 5.53
CA ASN A 395 9.41 19.74 5.29
C ASN A 395 10.38 18.63 4.83
N THR A 396 9.88 17.65 4.08
CA THR A 396 10.68 16.56 3.48
C THR A 396 10.15 16.20 2.09
N GLY A 397 10.95 15.50 1.29
CA GLY A 397 10.51 14.97 -0.01
C GLY A 397 9.51 13.83 0.15
N SER A 398 8.47 13.81 -0.66
CA SER A 398 7.38 12.83 -0.52
C SER A 398 7.82 11.39 -0.77
N ALA A 399 8.71 11.14 -1.72
CA ALA A 399 9.19 9.79 -2.01
C ALA A 399 9.94 9.19 -0.82
N GLN A 400 10.91 9.91 -0.26
CA GLN A 400 11.70 9.47 0.87
C GLN A 400 10.88 9.48 2.16
N GLY A 401 10.09 10.53 2.38
CA GLY A 401 9.25 10.66 3.58
C GLY A 401 8.18 9.58 3.67
N GLY A 402 7.46 9.34 2.58
CA GLY A 402 6.38 8.35 2.52
C GLY A 402 6.86 6.92 2.67
N THR A 403 8.03 6.60 2.11
CA THR A 403 8.64 5.26 2.25
C THR A 403 9.35 5.04 3.59
N GLY A 404 9.43 6.06 4.47
CA GLY A 404 10.08 5.96 5.76
C GLY A 404 11.59 6.22 5.73
N ALA A 405 12.17 6.65 4.60
CA ALA A 405 13.61 6.89 4.48
C ALA A 405 14.06 8.20 5.15
N SER A 406 13.19 9.21 5.23
CA SER A 406 13.50 10.52 5.82
C SER A 406 12.55 10.94 6.95
N THR A 407 11.72 10.02 7.40
CA THR A 407 10.76 10.22 8.51
C THR A 407 10.81 9.02 9.45
N SER A 408 10.11 9.11 10.59
CA SER A 408 9.91 7.99 11.53
C SER A 408 8.80 7.02 11.10
N LEU A 409 8.23 7.16 9.89
CA LEU A 409 7.32 6.17 9.35
C LEU A 409 8.06 4.85 9.09
N MET A 410 7.36 3.74 9.29
CA MET A 410 7.96 2.42 9.04
C MET A 410 8.38 2.27 7.57
N PRO A 411 9.61 1.81 7.30
CA PRO A 411 10.07 1.54 5.95
C PRO A 411 9.13 0.59 5.23
N SER A 412 8.60 1.00 4.06
CA SER A 412 7.66 0.19 3.29
C SER A 412 7.67 0.51 1.80
N PHE A 413 7.44 -0.51 0.97
CA PHE A 413 7.13 -0.39 -0.45
C PHE A 413 5.66 -0.72 -0.76
N THR A 414 4.80 -0.75 0.27
CA THR A 414 3.35 -0.91 0.16
C THR A 414 2.68 0.12 1.07
N LEU A 415 2.27 1.23 0.47
CA LEU A 415 1.80 2.43 1.17
C LEU A 415 0.28 2.49 1.14
N GLY A 416 -0.39 2.06 2.21
CA GLY A 416 -1.85 2.05 2.30
C GLY A 416 -2.49 3.42 2.10
N CYS A 417 -3.63 3.46 1.44
CA CYS A 417 -4.35 4.70 1.09
C CYS A 417 -5.59 4.94 1.94
N GLY A 418 -5.85 4.09 2.93
CA GLY A 418 -7.08 4.15 3.73
C GLY A 418 -8.34 3.89 2.92
N THR A 419 -9.47 3.95 3.58
CA THR A 419 -10.77 3.76 2.94
C THR A 419 -11.07 4.84 1.89
N TRP A 420 -10.51 6.04 2.04
CA TRP A 420 -10.60 7.09 1.01
C TRP A 420 -10.08 6.62 -0.35
N GLY A 421 -8.95 5.90 -0.35
CA GLY A 421 -8.34 5.34 -1.56
C GLY A 421 -8.77 3.91 -1.88
N GLY A 422 -9.84 3.40 -1.24
CA GLY A 422 -10.31 2.04 -1.43
C GLY A 422 -9.32 0.97 -0.93
N SER A 423 -8.45 1.31 0.03
CA SER A 423 -7.48 0.42 0.64
C SER A 423 -7.95 -0.06 2.01
N SER A 424 -7.60 -1.27 2.40
CA SER A 424 -7.93 -1.87 3.70
C SER A 424 -7.05 -1.35 4.85
N THR A 425 -6.01 -0.59 4.55
CA THR A 425 -5.16 0.07 5.55
C THR A 425 -4.76 1.47 5.10
N SER A 426 -4.57 2.40 6.04
CA SER A 426 -3.99 3.72 5.83
C SER A 426 -2.50 3.78 6.17
N GLU A 427 -1.92 2.69 6.69
CA GLU A 427 -0.55 2.66 7.17
C GLU A 427 0.43 2.15 6.10
N ASN A 428 1.70 2.39 6.33
CA ASN A 428 2.77 1.65 5.69
C ASN A 428 2.65 0.19 6.11
N VAL A 429 2.55 -0.74 5.16
CA VAL A 429 2.39 -2.17 5.50
C VAL A 429 3.64 -2.69 6.19
N THR A 430 3.45 -3.37 7.32
CA THR A 430 4.49 -3.90 8.21
C THR A 430 4.21 -5.38 8.53
N PRO A 431 5.11 -6.11 9.21
CA PRO A 431 4.83 -7.46 9.68
C PRO A 431 3.55 -7.60 10.53
N LEU A 432 3.14 -6.54 11.25
CA LEU A 432 1.93 -6.55 12.09
C LEU A 432 0.64 -6.66 11.27
N HIS A 433 0.65 -6.25 10.01
CA HIS A 433 -0.47 -6.44 9.10
C HIS A 433 -0.60 -7.87 8.56
N LEU A 434 0.39 -8.73 8.84
CA LEU A 434 0.51 -10.09 8.32
C LEU A 434 0.36 -11.15 9.43
N ILE A 435 -0.19 -10.77 10.57
CA ILE A 435 -0.54 -11.66 11.68
C ILE A 435 -2.04 -11.62 11.97
N ASN A 436 -2.57 -12.75 12.44
CA ASN A 436 -3.84 -12.80 13.15
C ASN A 436 -3.59 -12.56 14.63
N ILE A 437 -4.42 -11.76 15.27
CA ILE A 437 -4.36 -11.54 16.71
C ILE A 437 -5.42 -12.44 17.38
N LYS A 438 -4.95 -13.46 18.09
CA LYS A 438 -5.79 -14.30 18.93
C LYS A 438 -5.86 -13.67 20.33
N ARG A 439 -7.05 -13.50 20.85
CA ARG A 439 -7.27 -12.93 22.18
C ARG A 439 -7.64 -13.98 23.18
N VAL A 440 -6.97 -13.99 24.31
CA VAL A 440 -7.37 -14.72 25.53
C VAL A 440 -7.95 -13.66 26.47
N ALA A 441 -9.16 -13.90 26.96
CA ALA A 441 -9.84 -13.02 27.90
C ALA A 441 -10.38 -13.85 29.07
N TYR A 442 -10.07 -13.43 30.28
CA TYR A 442 -10.57 -14.08 31.49
C TYR A 442 -11.87 -13.43 31.93
N GLY A 443 -12.77 -14.23 32.53
CA GLY A 443 -14.01 -13.73 33.12
C GLY A 443 -13.72 -12.68 34.21
N ILE A 444 -14.44 -11.57 34.15
CA ILE A 444 -14.35 -10.48 35.13
C ILE A 444 -15.68 -10.24 35.85
N LYS A 445 -16.76 -10.88 35.36
CA LYS A 445 -18.10 -10.87 35.96
C LYS A 445 -18.71 -12.25 35.85
N ASP A 446 -19.57 -12.61 36.82
CA ASP A 446 -20.31 -13.85 36.76
C ASP A 446 -21.48 -13.73 35.76
N CYS A 447 -21.57 -14.66 34.82
CA CYS A 447 -22.56 -14.62 33.74
C CYS A 447 -24.02 -14.67 34.22
N ASP A 448 -24.27 -15.35 35.31
CA ASP A 448 -25.60 -15.48 35.93
C ASP A 448 -26.05 -14.18 36.60
N THR A 449 -25.15 -13.28 36.95
CA THR A 449 -25.48 -11.98 37.54
C THR A 449 -25.66 -10.86 36.51
N LEU A 450 -25.26 -11.07 35.26
CA LEU A 450 -25.31 -10.04 34.21
C LEU A 450 -26.72 -9.62 33.85
N ALA A 451 -27.69 -10.52 33.96
CA ALA A 451 -29.08 -10.24 33.61
C ALA A 451 -29.81 -9.35 34.65
N SER A 452 -29.30 -9.22 35.88
CA SER A 452 -30.05 -8.69 37.00
C SER A 452 -29.62 -7.30 37.48
N SER A 453 -28.40 -6.84 37.25
CA SER A 453 -27.89 -5.64 37.94
C SER A 453 -27.69 -4.40 37.08
N ASP A 454 -27.21 -4.54 35.86
CA ASP A 454 -26.71 -3.38 35.10
C ASP A 454 -27.67 -2.92 33.97
N ILE A 455 -28.52 -3.81 33.44
CA ILE A 455 -29.43 -3.51 32.32
C ILE A 455 -30.68 -2.77 32.78
N THR A 456 -31.02 -2.82 34.07
CA THR A 456 -32.31 -2.31 34.59
C THR A 456 -32.38 -0.81 34.81
N PHE A 457 -31.26 -0.07 34.75
CA PHE A 457 -31.26 1.36 35.05
C PHE A 457 -31.90 2.21 33.94
N ASP A 458 -31.70 1.84 32.68
CA ASP A 458 -32.11 2.63 31.53
C ASP A 458 -33.40 2.13 30.86
N TYR A 459 -33.97 1.00 31.34
CA TYR A 459 -35.19 0.39 30.79
C TYR A 459 -36.27 0.22 31.87
N PRO A 460 -37.07 1.28 32.14
CA PRO A 460 -38.12 1.24 33.18
C PRO A 460 -39.15 0.10 33.01
N GLU A 461 -39.42 -0.27 31.76
CA GLU A 461 -40.37 -1.33 31.41
C GLU A 461 -39.84 -2.71 31.83
N LEU A 462 -38.59 -3.01 31.53
CA LEU A 462 -37.93 -4.24 31.96
C LEU A 462 -37.87 -4.35 33.51
N LYS A 463 -37.68 -3.22 34.17
CA LYS A 463 -37.71 -3.10 35.64
C LYS A 463 -39.06 -3.43 36.25
N LYS A 464 -40.13 -3.13 35.54
CA LYS A 464 -41.49 -3.43 35.97
C LYS A 464 -41.79 -4.91 35.80
N GLU A 465 -41.47 -5.52 34.68
CA GLU A 465 -41.63 -6.93 34.41
C GLU A 465 -40.86 -7.81 35.42
N LEU A 466 -39.59 -7.49 35.69
CA LEU A 466 -38.76 -8.21 36.68
C LEU A 466 -39.29 -8.06 38.12
N ARG A 467 -40.01 -6.97 38.47
CA ARG A 467 -40.67 -6.81 39.76
C ARG A 467 -41.93 -7.66 39.88
N ASP A 468 -42.70 -7.69 38.80
CA ASP A 468 -43.95 -8.45 38.74
C ASP A 468 -43.69 -9.98 38.79
N GLU A 469 -42.62 -10.44 38.14
CA GLU A 469 -42.16 -11.83 38.23
C GLU A 469 -41.70 -12.21 39.64
N LYS A 470 -40.95 -11.35 40.36
CA LYS A 470 -40.51 -11.57 41.73
C LYS A 470 -41.67 -11.61 42.74
N GLN A 471 -42.76 -10.91 42.48
CA GLN A 471 -43.97 -10.91 43.33
C GLN A 471 -44.85 -12.15 43.10
N ASN A 472 -44.81 -12.71 41.90
CA ASN A 472 -45.69 -13.83 41.53
C ASN A 472 -45.04 -15.22 41.75
N GLY A 473 -43.78 -15.32 42.19
CA GLY A 473 -43.15 -16.57 42.69
C GLY A 473 -43.00 -17.71 41.68
N GLN A 474 -43.17 -17.44 40.40
CA GLN A 474 -42.90 -18.43 39.34
C GLN A 474 -41.97 -17.85 38.27
N PRO A 475 -40.89 -18.56 37.86
CA PRO A 475 -40.15 -18.20 36.65
C PRO A 475 -41.04 -18.54 35.45
N SER A 476 -41.66 -17.54 34.84
CA SER A 476 -42.47 -17.71 33.63
C SER A 476 -41.61 -17.75 32.36
N PHE A 477 -40.55 -18.50 32.35
CA PHE A 477 -39.98 -19.01 31.13
C PHE A 477 -40.49 -20.45 30.87
N SER A 478 -41.79 -20.55 30.59
CA SER A 478 -42.27 -21.69 29.85
C SER A 478 -41.89 -21.46 28.39
N LEU A 479 -40.82 -22.09 27.94
CA LEU A 479 -40.71 -22.49 26.54
C LEU A 479 -41.97 -23.31 26.23
N ASN A 480 -43.00 -22.64 25.71
CA ASN A 480 -44.12 -23.33 25.09
C ASN A 480 -43.56 -24.10 23.90
N SER A 481 -43.23 -25.35 24.13
CA SER A 481 -42.85 -26.34 23.14
C SER A 481 -44.02 -26.76 22.21
N ASN A 482 -44.92 -25.84 21.88
CA ASN A 482 -46.06 -26.11 21.01
C ASN A 482 -46.25 -25.04 19.90
N SER A 483 -45.17 -24.54 19.34
CA SER A 483 -45.24 -23.75 18.10
C SER A 483 -44.12 -24.10 17.09
N GLU A 484 -43.72 -25.38 17.04
CA GLU A 484 -42.73 -25.88 16.08
C GLU A 484 -43.27 -26.01 14.65
N GLY A 485 -44.56 -25.70 14.38
CA GLY A 485 -45.15 -25.81 13.03
C GLY A 485 -45.23 -24.51 12.22
N ASP A 486 -45.28 -23.34 12.88
CA ASP A 486 -45.64 -22.08 12.16
C ASP A 486 -44.46 -21.19 11.82
N SER A 487 -43.31 -21.33 12.46
CA SER A 487 -42.09 -20.55 12.16
C SER A 487 -41.31 -21.14 10.99
N ASP A 488 -41.26 -22.45 10.85
CA ASP A 488 -40.52 -23.11 9.78
C ASP A 488 -41.27 -23.01 8.43
N GLU A 489 -42.61 -23.06 8.43
CA GLU A 489 -43.41 -22.80 7.21
C GLU A 489 -43.32 -21.35 6.76
N LYS A 490 -43.31 -20.37 7.65
CA LYS A 490 -43.11 -18.97 7.33
C LYS A 490 -41.67 -18.69 6.82
N MET A 491 -40.68 -19.30 7.43
CA MET A 491 -39.28 -19.18 7.02
C MET A 491 -39.06 -19.86 5.66
N MET A 492 -39.62 -21.02 5.41
CA MET A 492 -39.58 -21.69 4.10
C MET A 492 -40.36 -20.94 3.03
N SER A 493 -41.46 -20.27 3.36
CA SER A 493 -42.21 -19.41 2.46
C SER A 493 -41.36 -18.19 2.04
N LEU A 494 -40.70 -17.51 3.00
CA LEU A 494 -39.80 -16.37 2.73
C LEU A 494 -38.57 -16.78 1.89
N ILE A 495 -37.99 -17.94 2.16
CA ILE A 495 -36.87 -18.48 1.37
C ILE A 495 -37.30 -18.78 -0.06
N ASN A 496 -38.49 -19.35 -0.26
CA ASN A 496 -39.02 -19.63 -1.57
C ASN A 496 -39.40 -18.36 -2.35
N GLU A 497 -39.87 -17.29 -1.71
CA GLU A 497 -40.08 -15.98 -2.32
C GLU A 497 -38.76 -15.31 -2.73
N LEU A 498 -37.72 -15.38 -1.89
CA LEU A 498 -36.39 -14.90 -2.21
C LEU A 498 -35.75 -15.64 -3.40
N ILE A 499 -35.90 -16.97 -3.44
CA ILE A 499 -35.42 -17.81 -4.57
C ILE A 499 -36.19 -17.46 -5.85
N LYS A 500 -37.48 -17.17 -5.78
CA LYS A 500 -38.30 -16.77 -6.91
C LYS A 500 -37.93 -15.37 -7.43
N ALA A 501 -37.64 -14.43 -6.52
CA ALA A 501 -37.16 -13.08 -6.87
C ALA A 501 -35.77 -13.12 -7.51
N MET A 502 -34.86 -14.00 -7.05
CA MET A 502 -33.54 -14.17 -7.65
C MET A 502 -33.55 -14.90 -9.01
N LYS A 503 -34.57 -15.71 -9.32
CA LYS A 503 -34.74 -16.37 -10.62
C LYS A 503 -35.47 -15.53 -11.67
N GLY A 504 -36.10 -14.43 -11.27
CA GLY A 504 -36.80 -13.51 -12.17
C GLY A 504 -35.97 -12.27 -12.58
N ALA A 505 -34.70 -12.21 -12.18
CA ALA A 505 -33.77 -11.12 -12.49
C ALA A 505 -32.61 -11.59 -13.39
N ASN A 506 -32.95 -12.35 -14.45
CA ASN A 506 -32.06 -12.63 -15.58
C ASN A 506 -32.70 -12.13 -16.87
#